data_7c74f45a1b25428fb57e621dac2576e3
#
_entry.id   7c74f45a1b25428fb57e621dac2576e3
#
_cell.length_a   1.000
_cell.length_b   1.000
_cell.length_c   1.000
_cell.angle_alpha   90.00
_cell.angle_beta   90.00
_cell.angle_gamma   90.00
#
_symmetry.space_group_name_H-M   'P 1'
#
loop_
_entity.id
_entity.type
_entity.pdbx_description
1 polymer ?
#
loop_
_entity_poly.entity_id
_entity_poly.type
_entity_poly.pdbx_seq_one_letter_code
_entity_poly.pdbx_strand_id
1 'polypeptide(L)'
;MPLTLTVTEGVLPKGTEKSTFARLSDAMLRWHGLAGNRVLTPNVVGSIHVLARDSTFSGSAEASVAFVEWKVPSFAFATREIQLGYVEEATSIVHEASGGTQPRERIWVNVVHAVDGAWGIDGKALTNAELGEAVSKG
;
A
#
# COMPACT_ATOMS: atom_id res chain seq x y z
N MET A 1 -6.31 4.87 5.58
CA MET A 1 -5.40 3.70 5.49
C MET A 1 -4.13 4.16 4.81
N PRO A 2 -3.08 4.37 5.58
CA PRO A 2 -1.80 4.83 5.05
C PRO A 2 -1.10 3.76 4.20
N LEU A 3 -0.73 4.18 2.97
CA LEU A 3 0.18 3.46 2.08
C LEU A 3 1.53 4.17 2.10
N THR A 4 2.60 3.46 2.39
CA THR A 4 3.95 3.95 2.22
C THR A 4 4.65 3.16 1.11
N LEU A 5 5.06 3.85 0.06
CA LEU A 5 5.88 3.29 -1.01
C LEU A 5 7.30 3.80 -0.84
N THR A 6 8.20 2.90 -0.47
CA THR A 6 9.62 3.21 -0.31
C THR A 6 10.41 2.51 -1.40
N VAL A 7 11.19 3.25 -2.14
CA VAL A 7 11.99 2.70 -3.25
C VAL A 7 13.42 3.23 -3.21
N THR A 8 14.34 2.43 -3.69
CA THR A 8 15.69 2.91 -3.99
C THR A 8 15.65 3.87 -5.17
N GLU A 9 16.45 4.91 -5.14
CA GLU A 9 16.64 5.83 -6.25
C GLU A 9 16.88 5.07 -7.57
N GLY A 10 16.13 5.43 -8.61
CA GLY A 10 16.22 4.81 -9.94
C GLY A 10 15.29 3.61 -10.13
N VAL A 11 14.65 3.06 -9.10
CA VAL A 11 13.66 1.98 -9.25
C VAL A 11 12.45 2.48 -10.04
N LEU A 12 11.91 3.63 -9.68
CA LEU A 12 10.85 4.27 -10.45
C LEU A 12 11.45 5.37 -11.33
N PRO A 13 11.23 5.33 -12.65
CA PRO A 13 11.59 6.44 -13.51
C PRO A 13 10.93 7.74 -13.06
N LYS A 14 11.65 8.84 -13.17
CA LYS A 14 11.16 10.16 -12.76
C LYS A 14 9.82 10.47 -13.44
N GLY A 15 8.84 10.87 -12.64
CA GLY A 15 7.48 11.21 -13.11
C GLY A 15 6.50 10.03 -13.08
N THR A 16 6.92 8.82 -12.70
CA THR A 16 6.03 7.65 -12.58
C THR A 16 5.50 7.40 -11.17
N GLU A 17 6.01 8.12 -10.18
CA GLU A 17 5.70 7.90 -8.76
C GLU A 17 4.21 8.09 -8.47
N LYS A 18 3.63 9.18 -8.97
CA LYS A 18 2.22 9.51 -8.74
C LYS A 18 1.28 8.45 -9.33
N SER A 19 1.52 8.02 -10.56
CA SER A 19 0.70 6.99 -11.20
C SER A 19 0.84 5.63 -10.53
N THR A 20 2.04 5.30 -10.05
CA THR A 20 2.29 4.06 -9.30
C THR A 20 1.51 4.05 -7.99
N PHE A 21 1.57 5.15 -7.23
CA PHE A 21 0.80 5.29 -6.00
C PHE A 21 -0.71 5.17 -6.26
N ALA A 22 -1.22 5.84 -7.29
CA ALA A 22 -2.62 5.78 -7.66
C ALA A 22 -3.05 4.34 -8.01
N ARG A 23 -2.28 3.62 -8.82
CA ARG A 23 -2.57 2.22 -9.17
C ARG A 23 -2.60 1.30 -7.96
N LEU A 24 -1.65 1.44 -7.03
CA LEU A 24 -1.63 0.67 -5.78
C LEU A 24 -2.85 0.93 -4.91
N SER A 25 -3.27 2.19 -4.80
CA SER A 25 -4.44 2.62 -4.04
C SER A 25 -5.74 2.12 -4.67
N ASP A 26 -5.89 2.29 -5.98
CA ASP A 26 -7.08 1.84 -6.71
C ASP A 26 -7.23 0.31 -6.67
N ALA A 27 -6.14 -0.42 -6.80
CA ALA A 27 -6.13 -1.87 -6.66
C ALA A 27 -6.63 -2.31 -5.28
N MET A 28 -6.15 -1.65 -4.21
CA MET A 28 -6.58 -1.96 -2.85
C MET A 28 -8.08 -1.74 -2.67
N LEU A 29 -8.60 -0.61 -3.12
CA LEU A 29 -10.04 -0.32 -3.05
C LEU A 29 -10.86 -1.34 -3.87
N ARG A 30 -10.40 -1.68 -5.05
CA ARG A 30 -11.09 -2.64 -5.93
C ARG A 30 -11.14 -4.04 -5.33
N TRP A 31 -10.02 -4.53 -4.78
CA TRP A 31 -9.98 -5.85 -4.11
C TRP A 31 -10.90 -5.94 -2.90
N HIS A 32 -11.23 -4.82 -2.28
CA HIS A 32 -12.16 -4.75 -1.14
C HIS A 32 -13.59 -4.41 -1.57
N GLY A 33 -13.88 -4.30 -2.87
CA GLY A 33 -15.21 -3.91 -3.36
C GLY A 33 -15.60 -2.47 -3.03
N LEU A 34 -14.60 -1.60 -2.81
CA LEU A 34 -14.78 -0.23 -2.33
C LEU A 34 -14.36 0.83 -3.35
N ALA A 35 -14.23 0.44 -4.62
CA ALA A 35 -13.94 1.39 -5.70
C ALA A 35 -15.01 2.49 -5.74
N GLY A 36 -14.57 3.75 -5.71
CA GLY A 36 -15.46 4.90 -5.71
C GLY A 36 -16.18 5.20 -4.38
N ASN A 37 -15.88 4.47 -3.31
CA ASN A 37 -16.44 4.75 -1.98
C ASN A 37 -16.03 6.15 -1.51
N ARG A 38 -17.01 6.99 -1.20
CA ARG A 38 -16.80 8.42 -0.88
C ARG A 38 -16.17 8.65 0.50
N VAL A 39 -16.32 7.71 1.41
CA VAL A 39 -15.72 7.78 2.75
C VAL A 39 -14.30 7.24 2.71
N LEU A 40 -14.11 6.09 2.07
CA LEU A 40 -12.84 5.39 2.13
C LEU A 40 -11.79 5.96 1.17
N THR A 41 -12.19 6.35 -0.04
CA THR A 41 -11.26 6.89 -1.05
C THR A 41 -10.40 8.06 -0.52
N PRO A 42 -10.95 9.10 0.11
CA PRO A 42 -10.13 10.19 0.67
C PRO A 42 -9.33 9.78 1.91
N ASN A 43 -9.62 8.62 2.51
CA ASN A 43 -8.90 8.05 3.65
C ASN A 43 -7.83 7.01 3.24
N VAL A 44 -7.66 6.75 1.96
CA VAL A 44 -6.48 6.11 1.42
C VAL A 44 -5.44 7.19 1.23
N VAL A 45 -4.55 7.31 2.19
CA VAL A 45 -3.54 8.37 2.25
C VAL A 45 -2.14 7.76 2.24
N GLY A 46 -1.12 8.55 1.98
CA GLY A 46 0.22 7.99 2.08
C GLY A 46 1.31 8.88 1.50
N SER A 47 2.46 8.27 1.34
CA SER A 47 3.66 8.96 0.89
C SER A 47 4.57 8.04 0.08
N ILE A 48 5.45 8.66 -0.70
CA ILE A 48 6.52 7.98 -1.43
C ILE A 48 7.85 8.44 -0.86
N HIS A 49 8.71 7.49 -0.54
CA HIS A 49 10.06 7.74 -0.05
C HIS A 49 11.06 7.18 -1.06
N VAL A 50 11.90 8.03 -1.59
CA VAL A 50 13.00 7.65 -2.48
C VAL A 50 14.30 7.73 -1.70
N LEU A 51 14.95 6.59 -1.51
CA LEU A 51 16.17 6.46 -0.73
C LEU A 51 17.39 6.39 -1.64
N ALA A 52 18.50 6.95 -1.18
CA ALA A 52 19.78 6.87 -1.88
C ALA A 52 20.22 5.41 -2.08
N ARG A 53 20.95 5.13 -3.15
CA ARG A 53 21.40 3.77 -3.50
C ARG A 53 22.30 3.11 -2.46
N ASP A 54 23.02 3.89 -1.67
CA ASP A 54 23.87 3.42 -0.57
C ASP A 54 23.12 3.26 0.75
N SER A 55 21.79 3.49 0.75
CA SER A 55 20.95 3.43 1.95
C SER A 55 19.94 2.28 1.93
N THR A 56 19.99 1.41 0.92
CA THR A 56 19.09 0.26 0.79
C THR A 56 19.88 -1.04 0.60
N PHE A 57 19.40 -2.10 1.23
CA PHE A 57 20.17 -3.32 1.38
C PHE A 57 19.31 -4.56 1.17
N SER A 58 19.96 -5.63 0.68
CA SER A 58 19.46 -6.99 0.73
C SER A 58 20.54 -7.86 1.40
N GLY A 59 20.22 -8.42 2.56
CA GLY A 59 21.25 -8.97 3.45
C GLY A 59 22.20 -7.85 3.90
N SER A 60 23.50 -8.07 3.76
CA SER A 60 24.54 -7.08 4.12
C SER A 60 25.07 -6.28 2.92
N ALA A 61 24.51 -6.49 1.72
CA ALA A 61 24.96 -5.84 0.49
C ALA A 61 23.97 -4.76 0.04
N GLU A 62 24.48 -3.68 -0.54
CA GLU A 62 23.66 -2.68 -1.21
C GLU A 62 22.85 -3.32 -2.33
N ALA A 63 21.57 -2.99 -2.39
CA ALA A 63 20.67 -3.49 -3.42
C ALA A 63 19.51 -2.53 -3.65
N SER A 64 18.96 -2.54 -4.86
CA SER A 64 17.70 -1.86 -5.14
C SER A 64 16.55 -2.62 -4.49
N VAL A 65 15.67 -1.90 -3.82
CA VAL A 65 14.51 -2.46 -3.13
C VAL A 65 13.26 -1.62 -3.39
N ALA A 66 12.10 -2.25 -3.22
CA ALA A 66 10.83 -1.56 -3.20
C ALA A 66 9.97 -2.15 -2.08
N PHE A 67 9.42 -1.30 -1.23
CA PHE A 67 8.54 -1.67 -0.14
C PHE A 67 7.18 -1.02 -0.34
N VAL A 68 6.15 -1.83 -0.45
CA VAL A 68 4.74 -1.42 -0.44
C VAL A 68 4.18 -1.79 0.93
N GLU A 69 3.92 -0.81 1.76
CA GLU A 69 3.53 -1.03 3.15
C GLU A 69 2.19 -0.38 3.45
N TRP A 70 1.23 -1.21 3.87
CA TRP A 70 -0.09 -0.76 4.31
C TRP A 70 -0.23 -0.82 5.81
N LYS A 71 -0.83 0.21 6.39
CA LYS A 71 -1.41 0.16 7.73
C LYS A 71 -2.92 0.24 7.58
N VAL A 72 -3.62 -0.76 8.12
CA VAL A 72 -5.05 -0.93 7.89
C VAL A 72 -5.78 -1.36 9.17
N PRO A 73 -7.10 -1.12 9.27
CA PRO A 73 -7.91 -1.71 10.32
C PRO A 73 -7.89 -3.24 10.19
N SER A 74 -8.17 -3.94 11.30
CA SER A 74 -8.06 -5.40 11.36
C SER A 74 -9.02 -6.16 10.45
N PHE A 75 -10.09 -5.54 9.94
CA PHE A 75 -11.00 -6.17 8.98
C PHE A 75 -10.51 -6.12 7.52
N ALA A 76 -9.57 -5.24 7.19
CA ALA A 76 -9.03 -5.14 5.84
C ALA A 76 -8.05 -6.28 5.55
N PHE A 77 -7.98 -6.73 4.33
CA PHE A 77 -7.17 -7.89 3.91
C PHE A 77 -7.47 -9.16 4.71
N ALA A 78 -8.73 -9.34 5.13
CA ALA A 78 -9.12 -10.42 6.04
C ALA A 78 -9.19 -11.80 5.35
N THR A 79 -9.40 -11.85 4.04
CA THR A 79 -9.51 -13.11 3.31
C THR A 79 -8.21 -13.47 2.58
N ARG A 80 -7.96 -14.77 2.44
CA ARG A 80 -6.80 -15.26 1.72
C ARG A 80 -6.82 -14.86 0.23
N GLU A 81 -7.99 -14.78 -0.36
CA GLU A 81 -8.19 -14.34 -1.74
C GLU A 81 -7.69 -12.90 -1.95
N ILE A 82 -8.12 -11.98 -1.09
CA ILE A 82 -7.68 -10.58 -1.14
C ILE A 82 -6.17 -10.47 -0.90
N GLN A 83 -5.65 -11.20 0.06
CA GLN A 83 -4.22 -11.22 0.37
C GLN A 83 -3.38 -11.66 -0.84
N LEU A 84 -3.73 -12.79 -1.43
CA LEU A 84 -3.02 -13.33 -2.61
C LEU A 84 -3.15 -12.40 -3.81
N GLY A 85 -4.37 -11.97 -4.11
CA GLY A 85 -4.64 -11.15 -5.30
C GLY A 85 -4.00 -9.79 -5.23
N TYR A 86 -4.13 -9.11 -4.10
CA TYR A 86 -3.53 -7.79 -3.95
C TYR A 86 -2.00 -7.82 -3.97
N VAL A 87 -1.37 -8.75 -3.24
CA VAL A 87 0.10 -8.86 -3.19
C VAL A 87 0.67 -9.12 -4.59
N GLU A 88 0.05 -10.02 -5.35
CA GLU A 88 0.45 -10.27 -6.73
C GLU A 88 0.29 -9.03 -7.62
N GLU A 89 -0.86 -8.37 -7.55
CA GLU A 89 -1.12 -7.18 -8.35
C GLU A 89 -0.21 -6.00 -7.98
N ALA A 90 -0.02 -5.75 -6.69
CA ALA A 90 0.87 -4.70 -6.21
C ALA A 90 2.33 -4.93 -6.66
N THR A 91 2.80 -6.17 -6.59
CA THR A 91 4.12 -6.56 -7.10
C THR A 91 4.23 -6.28 -8.60
N SER A 92 3.22 -6.66 -9.37
CA SER A 92 3.18 -6.41 -10.82
C SER A 92 3.15 -4.92 -11.15
N ILE A 93 2.39 -4.12 -10.39
CA ILE A 93 2.34 -2.66 -10.57
C ILE A 93 3.72 -2.04 -10.41
N VAL A 94 4.44 -2.37 -9.35
CA VAL A 94 5.78 -1.81 -9.10
C VAL A 94 6.78 -2.31 -10.12
N HIS A 95 6.75 -3.60 -10.47
CA HIS A 95 7.61 -4.18 -11.49
C HIS A 95 7.43 -3.49 -12.84
N GLU A 96 6.19 -3.33 -13.30
CA GLU A 96 5.87 -2.63 -14.54
C GLU A 96 6.28 -1.15 -14.48
N ALA A 97 5.99 -0.46 -13.38
CA ALA A 97 6.35 0.94 -13.20
C ALA A 97 7.87 1.18 -13.25
N SER A 98 8.65 0.21 -12.83
CA SER A 98 10.12 0.23 -12.96
C SER A 98 10.61 0.01 -14.39
N GLY A 99 9.73 -0.21 -15.35
CA GLY A 99 10.10 -0.64 -16.70
C GLY A 99 10.60 -2.09 -16.77
N GLY A 100 10.21 -2.91 -15.79
CA GLY A 100 10.63 -4.31 -15.66
C GLY A 100 12.07 -4.47 -15.12
N THR A 101 12.69 -3.41 -14.65
CA THR A 101 14.07 -3.44 -14.15
C THR A 101 14.20 -3.86 -12.70
N GLN A 102 13.17 -3.59 -11.87
CA GLN A 102 13.17 -4.02 -10.48
C GLN A 102 12.79 -5.50 -10.40
N PRO A 103 13.65 -6.37 -9.87
CA PRO A 103 13.34 -7.78 -9.70
C PRO A 103 12.12 -7.99 -8.80
N ARG A 104 11.21 -8.89 -9.18
CA ARG A 104 10.00 -9.17 -8.40
C ARG A 104 10.30 -9.67 -6.98
N GLU A 105 11.37 -10.44 -6.82
CA GLU A 105 11.84 -10.93 -5.53
C GLU A 105 12.42 -9.83 -4.62
N ARG A 106 12.56 -8.62 -5.11
CA ARG A 106 12.97 -7.43 -4.34
C ARG A 106 11.88 -6.37 -4.26
N ILE A 107 10.64 -6.81 -4.38
CA ILE A 107 9.44 -6.01 -4.13
C ILE A 107 8.69 -6.69 -2.99
N TRP A 108 8.65 -6.04 -1.84
CA TRP A 108 7.96 -6.55 -0.64
C TRP A 108 6.65 -5.80 -0.47
N VAL A 109 5.58 -6.56 -0.27
CA VAL A 109 4.25 -6.02 0.00
C VAL A 109 3.82 -6.52 1.36
N ASN A 110 3.69 -5.61 2.32
CA ASN A 110 3.37 -5.95 3.70
C ASN A 110 2.16 -5.19 4.19
N VAL A 111 1.33 -5.86 4.98
CA VAL A 111 0.13 -5.29 5.59
C VAL A 111 0.26 -5.40 7.09
N VAL A 112 0.15 -4.26 7.77
CA VAL A 112 0.15 -4.17 9.24
C VAL A 112 -1.23 -3.79 9.70
N HIS A 113 -1.81 -4.58 10.60
CA HIS A 113 -3.15 -4.41 11.11
C HIS A 113 -3.15 -3.67 12.45
N ALA A 114 -4.00 -2.64 12.57
CA ALA A 114 -4.35 -2.08 13.85
C ALA A 114 -5.38 -2.98 14.54
N VAL A 115 -5.25 -3.16 15.85
CA VAL A 115 -6.28 -3.88 16.62
C VAL A 115 -7.59 -3.12 16.60
N ASP A 116 -8.72 -3.83 16.80
CA ASP A 116 -10.05 -3.22 16.90
C ASP A 116 -10.08 -2.14 17.98
N GLY A 117 -10.63 -0.96 17.65
CA GLY A 117 -10.64 0.21 18.54
C GLY A 117 -9.39 1.09 18.49
N ALA A 118 -8.36 0.73 17.74
CA ALA A 118 -7.12 1.50 17.61
C ALA A 118 -6.98 2.23 16.27
N TRP A 119 -8.07 2.43 15.52
CA TRP A 119 -8.07 3.17 14.27
C TRP A 119 -8.35 4.64 14.51
N GLY A 120 -7.31 5.45 14.54
CA GLY A 120 -7.38 6.89 14.84
C GLY A 120 -7.63 7.74 13.60
N ILE A 121 -8.72 8.50 13.61
CA ILE A 121 -9.02 9.52 12.60
C ILE A 121 -9.87 10.63 13.25
N ASP A 122 -9.59 11.86 12.92
CA ASP A 122 -10.32 13.03 13.42
C ASP A 122 -10.43 13.06 14.98
N GLY A 123 -9.34 12.65 15.66
CA GLY A 123 -9.29 12.57 17.11
C GLY A 123 -10.13 11.46 17.74
N LYS A 124 -10.69 10.55 16.95
CA LYS A 124 -11.51 9.42 17.40
C LYS A 124 -10.74 8.11 17.20
N ALA A 125 -10.81 7.24 18.21
CA ALA A 125 -10.28 5.88 18.12
C ALA A 125 -11.43 4.94 17.74
N LEU A 126 -11.58 4.69 16.43
CA LEU A 126 -12.71 3.95 15.88
C LEU A 126 -12.55 2.44 16.04
N THR A 127 -13.64 1.78 16.41
CA THR A 127 -13.77 0.32 16.30
C THR A 127 -14.06 -0.09 14.86
N ASN A 128 -13.87 -1.38 14.56
CA ASN A 128 -14.25 -1.94 13.26
C ASN A 128 -15.73 -1.73 12.93
N ALA A 129 -16.60 -1.84 13.93
CA ALA A 129 -18.03 -1.61 13.76
C ALA A 129 -18.36 -0.16 13.37
N GLU A 130 -17.78 0.80 14.08
CA GLU A 130 -17.95 2.24 13.79
C GLU A 130 -17.39 2.61 12.42
N LEU A 131 -16.22 2.08 12.07
CA LEU A 131 -15.62 2.34 10.77
C LEU A 131 -16.42 1.67 9.65
N GLY A 132 -16.90 0.45 9.85
CA GLY A 132 -17.76 -0.26 8.91
C GLY A 132 -19.07 0.48 8.66
N GLU A 133 -19.71 1.03 9.71
CA GLU A 133 -20.90 1.87 9.59
C GLU A 133 -20.61 3.13 8.75
N ALA A 134 -19.51 3.80 9.02
CA ALA A 134 -19.10 4.99 8.24
C ALA A 134 -18.88 4.65 6.75
N VAL A 135 -18.17 3.56 6.46
CA VAL A 135 -17.88 3.10 5.10
C VAL A 135 -19.16 2.72 4.35
N SER A 136 -20.14 2.12 5.04
CA SER A 136 -21.43 1.73 4.44
C SER A 136 -22.27 2.92 3.93
N LYS A 137 -21.99 4.11 4.41
CA LYS A 137 -22.63 5.36 3.99
C LYS A 137 -21.97 6.02 2.77
N GLY A 138 -20.85 5.51 2.35
CA GLY A 138 -20.09 5.99 1.18
C GLY A 138 -20.38 5.23 -0.08
#